data_7b2935af521b4e81ff8157067895dd7a
#
_entry.id   7b2935af521b4e81ff8157067895dd7a
#
_cell.length_a   1.000
_cell.length_b   1.000
_cell.length_c   1.000
_cell.angle_alpha   90.00
_cell.angle_beta   90.00
_cell.angle_gamma   90.00
#
_symmetry.space_group_name_H-M   'P 1'
#
loop_
_entity.id
_entity.type
_entity.pdbx_description
1 polymer ?
#
loop_
_entity_poly.entity_id
_entity_poly.type
_entity_poly.pdbx_seq_one_letter_code
_entity_poly.pdbx_strand_id
1 'polypeptide(L)'
;MRVLLVFTAVLTMGLLAAAADQKVTYVGHDKVTTALGKGGPLVTAPDLSVSGSHRDKAGQVEVHDKETDVIYVIEGDATFVTGGTAVGLKSTKAGQSMGTYIKDGETHHLTKGDVIVVPAGIPHWFKEVPHSVSYYVVKVMKP
;
A
#
# COMPACT_ATOMS: atom_id res chain seq x y z
N MET A 1 -44.87 -5.77 54.80
CA MET A 1 -43.92 -5.14 53.90
C MET A 1 -43.30 -6.20 52.94
N ARG A 2 -43.76 -6.27 51.70
CA ARG A 2 -43.29 -7.26 50.73
C ARG A 2 -42.25 -6.56 49.84
N VAL A 3 -40.99 -6.99 49.93
CA VAL A 3 -39.91 -6.49 49.08
C VAL A 3 -39.95 -7.25 47.74
N LEU A 4 -40.22 -6.53 46.66
CA LEU A 4 -40.23 -7.08 45.31
C LEU A 4 -38.78 -6.95 44.72
N LEU A 5 -38.09 -8.08 44.61
CA LEU A 5 -36.80 -8.15 43.93
C LEU A 5 -37.03 -8.21 42.41
N VAL A 6 -36.67 -7.14 41.74
CA VAL A 6 -36.64 -7.07 40.27
C VAL A 6 -35.28 -7.57 39.80
N PHE A 7 -35.25 -8.75 39.19
CA PHE A 7 -34.06 -9.25 38.46
C PHE A 7 -34.02 -8.62 37.08
N THR A 8 -33.08 -7.72 36.86
CA THR A 8 -32.76 -7.19 35.52
C THR A 8 -31.80 -8.16 34.83
N ALA A 9 -32.32 -8.95 33.89
CA ALA A 9 -31.47 -9.78 33.01
C ALA A 9 -30.79 -8.88 31.97
N VAL A 10 -29.48 -8.69 32.09
CA VAL A 10 -28.65 -8.03 31.05
C VAL A 10 -28.39 -9.06 29.97
N LEU A 11 -29.09 -8.93 28.85
CA LEU A 11 -28.86 -9.72 27.65
C LEU A 11 -27.63 -9.16 26.92
N THR A 12 -26.45 -9.74 27.13
CA THR A 12 -25.24 -9.45 26.36
C THR A 12 -25.37 -10.07 24.97
N MET A 13 -25.77 -9.26 24.00
CA MET A 13 -25.74 -9.63 22.60
C MET A 13 -24.27 -9.68 22.15
N GLY A 14 -23.65 -10.85 22.16
CA GLY A 14 -22.34 -11.08 21.57
C GLY A 14 -22.45 -10.85 20.07
N LEU A 15 -21.76 -9.81 19.53
CA LEU A 15 -21.51 -9.66 18.10
C LEU A 15 -20.60 -10.83 17.68
N LEU A 16 -21.17 -11.87 17.10
CA LEU A 16 -20.41 -12.81 16.28
C LEU A 16 -20.01 -12.05 15.01
N ALA A 17 -18.78 -11.53 14.97
CA ALA A 17 -18.17 -11.13 13.72
C ALA A 17 -18.08 -12.41 12.86
N ALA A 18 -18.94 -12.51 11.84
CA ALA A 18 -18.80 -13.53 10.82
C ALA A 18 -17.42 -13.34 10.18
N ALA A 19 -16.50 -14.29 10.38
CA ALA A 19 -15.28 -14.35 9.64
C ALA A 19 -15.66 -14.40 8.15
N ALA A 20 -15.35 -13.35 7.41
CA ALA A 20 -15.54 -13.35 5.97
C ALA A 20 -14.82 -14.59 5.43
N ASP A 21 -15.48 -15.31 4.52
CA ASP A 21 -14.96 -16.55 3.92
C ASP A 21 -13.73 -16.20 3.07
N GLN A 22 -12.56 -16.13 3.73
CA GLN A 22 -11.31 -15.72 3.11
C GLN A 22 -10.81 -16.86 2.24
N LYS A 23 -10.85 -16.65 0.93
CA LYS A 23 -10.36 -17.62 -0.05
C LYS A 23 -8.89 -17.40 -0.35
N VAL A 24 -8.14 -18.51 -0.43
CA VAL A 24 -6.76 -18.48 -0.94
C VAL A 24 -6.77 -17.99 -2.39
N THR A 25 -5.95 -16.98 -2.68
CA THR A 25 -5.72 -16.51 -4.05
C THR A 25 -4.36 -16.99 -4.53
N TYR A 26 -4.36 -17.80 -5.60
CA TYR A 26 -3.14 -18.21 -6.29
C TYR A 26 -3.03 -17.46 -7.63
N VAL A 27 -1.85 -16.90 -7.89
CA VAL A 27 -1.54 -16.20 -9.14
C VAL A 27 -0.40 -16.92 -9.83
N GLY A 28 -0.67 -17.51 -11.00
CA GLY A 28 0.32 -18.28 -11.77
C GLY A 28 1.43 -17.41 -12.36
N HIS A 29 2.55 -18.06 -12.65
CA HIS A 29 3.79 -17.47 -13.16
C HIS A 29 3.59 -16.49 -14.33
N ASP A 30 2.82 -16.88 -15.36
CA ASP A 30 2.63 -16.07 -16.57
C ASP A 30 1.98 -14.72 -16.28
N LYS A 31 0.99 -14.70 -15.38
CA LYS A 31 0.34 -13.47 -14.94
C LYS A 31 1.30 -12.59 -14.15
N VAL A 32 2.11 -13.20 -13.28
CA VAL A 32 3.14 -12.50 -12.50
C VAL A 32 4.17 -11.87 -13.44
N THR A 33 4.73 -12.63 -14.37
CA THR A 33 5.71 -12.15 -15.35
C THR A 33 5.15 -11.00 -16.19
N THR A 34 3.90 -11.11 -16.64
CA THR A 34 3.23 -10.05 -17.38
C THR A 34 3.08 -8.78 -16.55
N ALA A 35 2.69 -8.90 -15.29
CA ALA A 35 2.53 -7.74 -14.39
C ALA A 35 3.86 -7.07 -14.06
N LEU A 36 4.96 -7.82 -13.92
CA LEU A 36 6.29 -7.28 -13.72
C LEU A 36 6.86 -6.60 -14.97
N GLY A 37 6.41 -6.98 -16.17
CA GLY A 37 6.87 -6.36 -17.43
C GLY A 37 6.05 -5.15 -17.90
N LYS A 38 4.80 -5.03 -17.48
CA LYS A 38 3.87 -3.99 -17.99
C LYS A 38 3.21 -3.17 -16.88
N GLY A 39 3.34 -3.59 -15.64
CA GLY A 39 2.48 -3.16 -14.54
C GLY A 39 1.11 -3.87 -14.57
N GLY A 40 0.54 -4.09 -13.41
CA GLY A 40 -0.83 -4.60 -13.30
C GLY A 40 -1.14 -5.29 -11.98
N PRO A 41 -2.44 -5.40 -11.66
CA PRO A 41 -2.90 -6.02 -10.42
C PRO A 41 -2.74 -7.54 -10.47
N LEU A 42 -2.32 -8.10 -9.35
CA LEU A 42 -2.23 -9.54 -9.12
C LEU A 42 -3.32 -10.02 -8.16
N VAL A 43 -3.49 -9.30 -7.05
CA VAL A 43 -4.51 -9.57 -6.03
C VAL A 43 -5.19 -8.25 -5.66
N THR A 44 -6.51 -8.29 -5.48
CA THR A 44 -7.29 -7.17 -4.95
C THR A 44 -8.27 -7.71 -3.92
N ALA A 45 -8.11 -7.27 -2.67
CA ALA A 45 -8.98 -7.57 -1.54
C ALA A 45 -9.30 -6.26 -0.79
N PRO A 46 -10.29 -6.25 0.12
CA PRO A 46 -10.67 -5.03 0.85
C PRO A 46 -9.56 -4.42 1.69
N ASP A 47 -8.69 -5.24 2.25
CA ASP A 47 -7.61 -4.89 3.19
C ASP A 47 -6.21 -5.01 2.59
N LEU A 48 -6.10 -5.58 1.38
CA LEU A 48 -4.82 -5.90 0.75
C LEU A 48 -4.91 -5.82 -0.77
N SER A 49 -3.89 -5.25 -1.40
CA SER A 49 -3.66 -5.45 -2.83
C SER A 49 -2.21 -5.82 -3.11
N VAL A 50 -1.99 -6.60 -4.16
CA VAL A 50 -0.66 -6.94 -4.68
C VAL A 50 -0.64 -6.62 -6.16
N SER A 51 0.38 -5.87 -6.57
CA SER A 51 0.61 -5.54 -7.98
C SER A 51 2.05 -5.82 -8.38
N GLY A 52 2.26 -6.26 -9.61
CA GLY A 52 3.54 -6.11 -10.28
C GLY A 52 3.61 -4.70 -10.89
N SER A 53 4.79 -4.10 -10.83
CA SER A 53 5.02 -2.75 -11.35
C SER A 53 6.29 -2.71 -12.18
N HIS A 54 6.25 -1.91 -13.22
CA HIS A 54 7.39 -1.64 -14.08
C HIS A 54 7.48 -0.14 -14.36
N ARG A 55 8.67 0.42 -14.20
CA ARG A 55 8.95 1.82 -14.53
C ARG A 55 10.19 1.92 -15.42
N ASP A 56 10.14 2.76 -16.42
CA ASP A 56 11.23 3.16 -17.31
C ASP A 56 11.59 4.65 -17.16
N LYS A 57 10.93 5.33 -16.22
CA LYS A 57 11.13 6.77 -15.94
C LYS A 57 10.70 7.13 -14.54
N ALA A 58 11.12 8.32 -14.09
CA ALA A 58 10.68 8.93 -12.84
C ALA A 58 9.15 8.99 -12.71
N GLY A 59 8.68 8.87 -11.48
CA GLY A 59 7.27 9.03 -11.12
C GLY A 59 6.97 10.44 -10.61
N GLN A 60 5.75 10.62 -10.12
CA GLN A 60 5.34 11.75 -9.30
C GLN A 60 5.49 11.41 -7.82
N VAL A 61 5.49 12.41 -6.95
CA VAL A 61 5.34 12.19 -5.51
C VAL A 61 3.95 11.61 -5.25
N GLU A 62 3.89 10.58 -4.42
CA GLU A 62 2.64 9.95 -3.99
C GLU A 62 2.49 10.05 -2.48
N VAL A 63 1.25 10.26 -2.03
CA VAL A 63 0.86 10.17 -0.62
C VAL A 63 -0.44 9.40 -0.55
N HIS A 64 -0.46 8.33 0.25
CA HIS A 64 -1.64 7.51 0.48
C HIS A 64 -2.11 7.67 1.93
N ASP A 65 -3.35 8.11 2.14
CA ASP A 65 -3.85 8.41 3.50
C ASP A 65 -3.98 7.15 4.38
N LYS A 66 -4.33 6.02 3.78
CA LYS A 66 -4.67 4.78 4.48
C LYS A 66 -3.90 3.55 4.01
N GLU A 67 -3.07 3.65 3.00
CA GLU A 67 -2.33 2.52 2.45
C GLU A 67 -0.88 2.57 2.93
N THR A 68 -0.39 1.49 3.50
CA THR A 68 1.04 1.23 3.70
C THR A 68 1.55 0.45 2.50
N ASP A 69 2.58 0.98 1.84
CA ASP A 69 3.23 0.32 0.71
C ASP A 69 4.41 -0.52 1.18
N VAL A 70 4.45 -1.78 0.79
CA VAL A 70 5.63 -2.65 0.88
C VAL A 70 6.11 -2.88 -0.53
N ILE A 71 7.28 -2.38 -0.85
CA ILE A 71 7.89 -2.48 -2.19
C ILE A 71 9.06 -3.46 -2.11
N TYR A 72 9.07 -4.46 -3.00
CA TYR A 72 10.17 -5.41 -3.16
C TYR A 72 10.70 -5.35 -4.58
N VAL A 73 11.97 -4.96 -4.74
CA VAL A 73 12.61 -4.80 -6.05
C VAL A 73 13.01 -6.16 -6.61
N ILE A 74 12.47 -6.49 -7.79
CA ILE A 74 12.74 -7.76 -8.49
C ILE A 74 13.92 -7.59 -9.44
N GLU A 75 13.99 -6.43 -10.13
CA GLU A 75 15.03 -6.17 -11.13
C GLU A 75 15.20 -4.67 -11.35
N GLY A 76 16.43 -4.26 -11.73
CA GLY A 76 16.78 -2.88 -11.98
C GLY A 76 17.07 -2.08 -10.71
N ASP A 77 17.08 -0.77 -10.85
CA ASP A 77 17.42 0.17 -9.78
C ASP A 77 16.68 1.49 -9.91
N ALA A 78 16.58 2.21 -8.81
CA ALA A 78 15.95 3.53 -8.75
C ALA A 78 16.47 4.36 -7.57
N THR A 79 16.49 5.68 -7.76
CA THR A 79 16.57 6.64 -6.65
C THR A 79 15.17 6.88 -6.09
N PHE A 80 14.96 6.54 -4.84
CA PHE A 80 13.67 6.63 -4.15
C PHE A 80 13.76 7.58 -2.97
N VAL A 81 12.83 8.52 -2.84
CA VAL A 81 12.83 9.52 -1.77
C VAL A 81 11.60 9.34 -0.91
N THR A 82 11.76 9.39 0.42
CA THR A 82 10.65 9.24 1.39
C THR A 82 10.65 10.32 2.45
N GLY A 83 9.49 10.56 3.06
CA GLY A 83 9.34 11.54 4.13
C GLY A 83 9.48 12.99 3.65
N GLY A 84 9.97 13.86 4.53
CA GLY A 84 10.07 15.28 4.22
C GLY A 84 8.71 15.96 3.94
N THR A 85 8.73 16.98 3.11
CA THR A 85 7.55 17.77 2.74
C THR A 85 7.26 17.61 1.25
N ALA A 86 6.10 17.04 0.92
CA ALA A 86 5.64 16.96 -0.47
C ALA A 86 5.15 18.34 -0.95
N VAL A 87 5.65 18.79 -2.10
CA VAL A 87 5.32 20.09 -2.69
C VAL A 87 4.40 19.88 -3.89
N GLY A 88 3.44 20.80 -4.04
CA GLY A 88 2.49 20.77 -5.15
C GLY A 88 1.45 19.64 -5.04
N LEU A 89 1.16 19.16 -3.83
CA LEU A 89 0.17 18.11 -3.59
C LEU A 89 -1.21 18.51 -4.10
N LYS A 90 -1.81 17.58 -4.84
CA LYS A 90 -3.20 17.65 -5.30
C LYS A 90 -3.86 16.29 -5.09
N SER A 91 -5.07 16.30 -4.54
CA SER A 91 -5.86 15.06 -4.46
C SER A 91 -6.22 14.60 -5.88
N THR A 92 -5.96 13.33 -6.17
CA THR A 92 -6.28 12.70 -7.46
C THR A 92 -7.49 11.77 -7.36
N LYS A 93 -7.69 11.18 -6.19
CA LYS A 93 -8.87 10.41 -5.80
C LYS A 93 -8.96 10.36 -4.28
N ALA A 94 -10.06 9.85 -3.73
CA ALA A 94 -10.19 9.67 -2.28
C ALA A 94 -9.02 8.86 -1.70
N GLY A 95 -8.35 9.43 -0.70
CA GLY A 95 -7.22 8.79 -0.02
C GLY A 95 -5.90 8.79 -0.79
N GLN A 96 -5.80 9.47 -1.93
CA GLN A 96 -4.56 9.58 -2.69
C GLN A 96 -4.30 11.01 -3.16
N SER A 97 -3.08 11.48 -2.94
CA SER A 97 -2.59 12.75 -3.45
C SER A 97 -1.29 12.55 -4.23
N MET A 98 -1.07 13.40 -5.22
CA MET A 98 0.15 13.42 -6.02
C MET A 98 0.78 14.81 -5.98
N GLY A 99 2.12 14.84 -5.99
CA GLY A 99 2.90 16.07 -5.92
C GLY A 99 4.03 16.13 -6.94
N THR A 100 4.78 17.23 -6.89
CA THR A 100 5.84 17.51 -7.87
C THR A 100 7.21 17.04 -7.39
N TYR A 101 7.57 17.32 -6.14
CA TYR A 101 8.83 16.91 -5.52
C TYR A 101 8.71 16.83 -4.00
N ILE A 102 9.69 16.20 -3.35
CA ILE A 102 9.82 16.14 -1.90
C ILE A 102 10.98 17.03 -1.49
N LYS A 103 10.73 17.96 -0.55
CA LYS A 103 11.74 18.77 0.11
C LYS A 103 12.16 18.10 1.43
N ASP A 104 13.47 18.07 1.71
CA ASP A 104 14.05 17.54 2.96
C ASP A 104 13.65 16.07 3.25
N GLY A 105 13.47 15.26 2.20
CA GLY A 105 13.23 13.83 2.32
C GLY A 105 14.51 13.01 2.40
N GLU A 106 14.38 11.76 2.84
CA GLU A 106 15.45 10.78 2.87
C GLU A 106 15.57 10.08 1.51
N THR A 107 16.79 10.01 0.99
CA THR A 107 17.07 9.36 -0.31
C THR A 107 17.59 7.96 -0.11
N HIS A 108 16.98 7.00 -0.81
CA HIS A 108 17.36 5.59 -0.85
C HIS A 108 17.74 5.22 -2.30
N HIS A 109 18.80 4.43 -2.44
CA HIS A 109 19.12 3.80 -3.72
C HIS A 109 18.63 2.36 -3.68
N LEU A 110 17.47 2.11 -4.31
CA LEU A 110 16.85 0.80 -4.35
C LEU A 110 17.45 -0.03 -5.48
N THR A 111 17.84 -1.25 -5.17
CA THR A 111 18.38 -2.24 -6.12
C THR A 111 17.68 -3.57 -5.97
N LYS A 112 17.95 -4.49 -6.90
CA LYS A 112 17.40 -5.86 -6.85
C LYS A 112 17.58 -6.51 -5.49
N GLY A 113 16.48 -7.00 -4.91
CA GLY A 113 16.42 -7.68 -3.62
C GLY A 113 16.08 -6.77 -2.45
N ASP A 114 16.09 -5.44 -2.63
CA ASP A 114 15.73 -4.51 -1.57
C ASP A 114 14.23 -4.52 -1.27
N VAL A 115 13.93 -4.30 0.01
CA VAL A 115 12.58 -4.07 0.51
C VAL A 115 12.52 -2.69 1.17
N ILE A 116 11.51 -1.90 0.83
CA ILE A 116 11.19 -0.69 1.56
C ILE A 116 9.72 -0.67 1.96
N VAL A 117 9.44 -0.21 3.18
CA VAL A 117 8.09 -0.06 3.72
C VAL A 117 7.81 1.42 3.91
N VAL A 118 6.76 1.91 3.25
CA VAL A 118 6.30 3.30 3.34
C VAL A 118 4.97 3.31 4.09
N PRO A 119 4.92 3.74 5.35
CA PRO A 119 3.67 3.83 6.10
C PRO A 119 2.67 4.81 5.48
N ALA A 120 1.39 4.57 5.72
CA ALA A 120 0.33 5.49 5.32
C ALA A 120 0.61 6.94 5.77
N GLY A 121 0.35 7.89 4.89
CA GLY A 121 0.58 9.31 5.11
C GLY A 121 2.00 9.79 4.80
N ILE A 122 2.95 8.89 4.57
CA ILE A 122 4.34 9.28 4.28
C ILE A 122 4.50 9.56 2.78
N PRO A 123 4.98 10.76 2.39
CA PRO A 123 5.32 11.06 1.00
C PRO A 123 6.42 10.13 0.50
N HIS A 124 6.30 9.69 -0.75
CA HIS A 124 7.32 8.88 -1.40
C HIS A 124 7.36 9.13 -2.90
N TRP A 125 8.52 8.86 -3.51
CA TRP A 125 8.78 9.28 -4.88
C TRP A 125 9.88 8.45 -5.55
N PHE A 126 9.57 7.80 -6.66
CA PHE A 126 10.58 7.33 -7.60
C PHE A 126 11.16 8.53 -8.34
N LYS A 127 12.21 9.14 -7.76
CA LYS A 127 12.82 10.38 -8.25
C LYS A 127 13.57 10.16 -9.56
N GLU A 128 14.32 9.06 -9.63
CA GLU A 128 15.11 8.72 -10.82
C GLU A 128 15.00 7.21 -11.07
N VAL A 129 14.90 6.86 -12.34
CA VAL A 129 14.95 5.48 -12.83
C VAL A 129 15.92 5.50 -14.03
N PRO A 130 17.22 5.16 -13.82
CA PRO A 130 18.24 5.29 -14.84
C PRO A 130 17.97 4.48 -16.11
N HIS A 131 17.42 3.28 -15.94
CA HIS A 131 17.05 2.38 -17.04
C HIS A 131 15.62 1.90 -16.87
N SER A 132 15.42 0.92 -15.98
CA SER A 132 14.11 0.43 -15.58
C SER A 132 14.17 -0.19 -14.20
N VAL A 133 13.03 -0.28 -13.55
CA VAL A 133 12.87 -1.01 -12.30
C VAL A 133 11.56 -1.78 -12.31
N SER A 134 11.63 -3.07 -11.99
CA SER A 134 10.46 -3.93 -11.79
C SER A 134 10.37 -4.36 -10.34
N TYR A 135 9.19 -4.26 -9.76
CA TYR A 135 8.99 -4.52 -8.33
C TYR A 135 7.57 -5.00 -8.06
N TYR A 136 7.40 -5.68 -6.93
CA TYR A 136 6.09 -5.84 -6.33
C TYR A 136 5.80 -4.65 -5.43
N VAL A 137 4.54 -4.23 -5.41
CA VAL A 137 3.99 -3.39 -4.34
C VAL A 137 2.82 -4.12 -3.70
N VAL A 138 2.93 -4.30 -2.40
CA VAL A 138 1.83 -4.78 -1.54
C VAL A 138 1.31 -3.57 -0.79
N LYS A 139 0.03 -3.24 -0.99
CA LYS A 139 -0.65 -2.19 -0.25
C LYS A 139 -1.51 -2.82 0.82
N VAL A 140 -1.24 -2.44 2.07
CA VAL A 140 -2.00 -2.87 3.23
C VAL A 140 -2.86 -1.71 3.70
N MET A 141 -4.17 -1.91 3.75
CA MET A 141 -5.11 -0.89 4.19
C MET A 141 -5.05 -0.73 5.70
N LYS A 142 -4.90 0.51 6.15
CA LYS A 142 -5.06 0.84 7.57
C LYS A 142 -6.54 0.83 7.93
N PRO A 143 -6.93 0.17 9.03
CA PRO A 143 -8.32 0.16 9.50
C PRO A 143 -8.93 1.54 9.71
#